data_d593e99410f560672d1502adcd921212
#
_entry.id   d593e99410f560672d1502adcd921212
#
_cell.length_a   1.000
_cell.length_b   1.000
_cell.length_c   1.000
_cell.angle_alpha   90.00
_cell.angle_beta   90.00
_cell.angle_gamma   90.00
#
_symmetry.space_group_name_H-M   'P 1'
#
loop_
_entity.id
_entity.type
_entity.pdbx_description
1 polymer ?
#
loop_
_entity_poly.entity_id
_entity_poly.type
_entity_poly.pdbx_seq_one_letter_code
_entity_poly.pdbx_strand_id
1 'polypeptide(L)'
;MKIPGMKHGAELCVSRSAGLVIAGLLAAGALSGWGISATFGTRAAAIEAPFELTRNRDMATIEGAKANLVGSYLVTGTDSDGKAYVGTHILDVSMAPSGALELDWDNGKQVGVGQVIGNVLAVACLIKGRTVILTMNIGPDGSLSGKWSRRTDRGWQGTETWART
;
A
#
# COMPACT_ATOMS: atom_id res chain seq x y z
N MET A 1 12.70 -42.16 -18.93
CA MET A 1 11.41 -41.53 -19.19
C MET A 1 11.65 -40.00 -19.25
N LYS A 2 11.60 -39.39 -20.47
CA LYS A 2 11.97 -37.99 -20.74
C LYS A 2 10.72 -37.12 -20.61
N ILE A 3 10.78 -36.07 -19.77
CA ILE A 3 9.71 -35.08 -19.64
C ILE A 3 10.06 -33.87 -20.52
N PRO A 4 9.20 -33.46 -21.47
CA PRO A 4 9.47 -32.31 -22.34
C PRO A 4 9.25 -30.98 -21.60
N GLY A 5 10.08 -29.96 -21.96
CA GLY A 5 10.15 -28.68 -21.36
C GLY A 5 8.91 -27.79 -21.56
N MET A 6 8.53 -27.11 -20.49
CA MET A 6 7.53 -26.07 -20.48
C MET A 6 8.24 -24.71 -20.61
N LYS A 7 8.06 -24.05 -21.75
CA LYS A 7 8.49 -22.66 -21.96
C LYS A 7 7.46 -21.74 -21.33
N HIS A 8 7.84 -21.04 -20.29
CA HIS A 8 7.04 -19.92 -19.75
C HIS A 8 7.36 -18.65 -20.55
N GLY A 9 6.41 -18.23 -21.38
CA GLY A 9 6.38 -16.90 -21.95
C GLY A 9 5.82 -15.92 -20.91
N ALA A 10 6.66 -14.97 -20.48
CA ALA A 10 6.22 -13.82 -19.72
C ALA A 10 5.66 -12.79 -20.69
N GLU A 11 4.35 -12.62 -20.76
CA GLU A 11 3.73 -11.48 -21.46
C GLU A 11 3.77 -10.26 -20.54
N LEU A 12 4.58 -9.28 -20.95
CA LEU A 12 4.57 -7.94 -20.38
C LEU A 12 3.28 -7.23 -20.82
N CYS A 13 2.39 -6.97 -19.87
CA CYS A 13 1.24 -6.10 -20.07
C CYS A 13 1.72 -4.64 -20.04
N VAL A 14 2.02 -4.06 -21.21
CA VAL A 14 2.33 -2.63 -21.36
C VAL A 14 1.03 -1.85 -21.45
N SER A 15 0.65 -1.19 -20.36
CA SER A 15 -0.46 -0.23 -20.35
C SER A 15 -0.03 1.06 -21.05
N ARG A 16 -0.61 1.37 -22.20
CA ARG A 16 -0.47 2.65 -22.90
C ARG A 16 -1.40 3.66 -22.25
N SER A 17 -0.82 4.63 -21.56
CA SER A 17 -1.53 5.84 -21.12
C SER A 17 -1.78 6.74 -22.31
N ALA A 18 -3.04 6.87 -22.74
CA ALA A 18 -3.46 7.84 -23.74
C ALA A 18 -3.53 9.24 -23.10
N GLY A 19 -2.60 10.10 -23.45
CA GLY A 19 -2.64 11.52 -23.10
C GLY A 19 -3.72 12.24 -23.89
N LEU A 20 -4.70 12.80 -23.21
CA LEU A 20 -5.71 13.66 -23.80
C LEU A 20 -5.16 15.09 -23.94
N VAL A 21 -4.81 15.49 -25.16
CA VAL A 21 -4.45 16.88 -25.50
C VAL A 21 -5.74 17.62 -25.82
N ILE A 22 -6.15 18.55 -24.97
CA ILE A 22 -7.25 19.47 -25.26
C ILE A 22 -6.65 20.69 -25.96
N ALA A 23 -6.86 20.78 -27.27
CA ALA A 23 -6.56 21.98 -28.07
C ALA A 23 -7.68 22.99 -27.87
N GLY A 24 -7.38 24.08 -27.17
CA GLY A 24 -8.28 25.24 -27.04
C GLY A 24 -8.33 26.07 -28.32
N LEU A 25 -9.51 26.19 -28.90
CA LEU A 25 -9.80 27.04 -30.08
C LEU A 25 -9.90 28.50 -29.63
N LEU A 26 -8.99 29.35 -30.13
CA LEU A 26 -9.08 30.79 -29.97
C LEU A 26 -10.00 31.33 -31.05
N ALA A 27 -11.20 31.79 -30.69
CA ALA A 27 -12.05 32.60 -31.54
C ALA A 27 -11.78 34.09 -31.28
N ALA A 28 -11.21 34.76 -32.29
CA ALA A 28 -11.05 36.21 -32.31
C ALA A 28 -12.38 36.86 -32.69
N GLY A 29 -13.02 37.52 -31.76
CA GLY A 29 -14.18 38.40 -32.00
C GLY A 29 -13.83 39.85 -31.63
N ALA A 30 -13.62 40.69 -32.62
CA ALA A 30 -13.50 42.13 -32.45
C ALA A 30 -14.88 42.76 -32.33
N LEU A 31 -15.20 43.40 -31.20
CA LEU A 31 -16.23 44.41 -31.11
C LEU A 31 -15.75 45.55 -30.20
N SER A 32 -15.77 46.70 -30.82
CA SER A 32 -15.44 48.01 -30.27
C SER A 32 -16.42 48.48 -29.20
N GLY A 33 -15.86 49.15 -28.18
CA GLY A 33 -16.56 50.22 -27.49
C GLY A 33 -16.91 50.00 -26.03
N TRP A 34 -16.48 50.96 -25.24
CA TRP A 34 -16.86 51.35 -23.87
C TRP A 34 -16.00 50.79 -22.75
N GLY A 35 -15.17 51.73 -22.27
CA GLY A 35 -14.29 51.51 -21.13
C GLY A 35 -15.06 51.28 -19.82
N ILE A 36 -14.75 50.12 -19.24
CA ILE A 36 -14.87 49.92 -17.78
C ILE A 36 -13.53 49.28 -17.38
N SER A 37 -12.68 50.09 -16.75
CA SER A 37 -11.46 49.56 -16.10
C SER A 37 -11.87 48.74 -14.91
N ALA A 38 -12.14 47.45 -15.13
CA ALA A 38 -12.19 46.48 -14.08
C ALA A 38 -10.77 45.98 -13.83
N THR A 39 -10.13 46.52 -12.78
CA THR A 39 -8.93 45.96 -12.21
C THR A 39 -9.28 44.55 -11.68
N PHE A 40 -9.15 43.55 -12.51
CA PHE A 40 -9.12 42.17 -12.04
C PHE A 40 -7.83 41.95 -11.26
N GLY A 41 -7.93 42.19 -9.95
CA GLY A 41 -6.86 41.84 -9.03
C GLY A 41 -6.57 40.33 -9.18
N THR A 42 -5.35 40.04 -9.57
CA THR A 42 -4.75 38.71 -9.57
C THR A 42 -4.81 38.13 -8.14
N ARG A 43 -5.86 37.39 -7.85
CA ARG A 43 -6.05 36.64 -6.60
C ARG A 43 -6.04 35.15 -6.89
N ALA A 44 -4.99 34.69 -7.60
CA ALA A 44 -4.84 33.28 -7.96
C ALA A 44 -3.64 32.58 -7.27
N ALA A 45 -2.94 33.28 -6.34
CA ALA A 45 -1.70 32.71 -5.76
C ALA A 45 -1.83 32.17 -4.33
N ALA A 46 -3.04 32.08 -3.75
CA ALA A 46 -3.17 31.78 -2.31
C ALA A 46 -3.81 30.41 -1.95
N ILE A 47 -4.12 29.57 -2.92
CA ILE A 47 -4.85 28.30 -2.64
C ILE A 47 -3.96 27.04 -2.67
N GLU A 48 -2.77 27.10 -3.24
CA GLU A 48 -1.92 25.90 -3.38
C GLU A 48 -1.02 25.60 -2.17
N ALA A 49 -0.66 26.59 -1.37
CA ALA A 49 0.28 26.42 -0.27
C ALA A 49 -0.18 25.47 0.87
N PRO A 50 -1.45 25.43 1.31
CA PRO A 50 -1.86 24.56 2.41
C PRO A 50 -1.92 23.07 2.03
N PHE A 51 -2.19 22.73 0.76
CA PHE A 51 -2.31 21.34 0.32
C PHE A 51 -0.95 20.66 0.23
N GLU A 52 0.07 21.31 -0.29
CA GLU A 52 1.43 20.75 -0.39
C GLU A 52 2.07 20.54 0.99
N LEU A 53 1.86 21.45 1.94
CA LEU A 53 2.38 21.32 3.31
C LEU A 53 1.74 20.15 4.06
N THR A 54 0.46 19.92 3.89
CA THR A 54 -0.25 18.78 4.47
C THR A 54 0.24 17.48 3.89
N ARG A 55 0.35 17.39 2.57
CA ARG A 55 0.85 16.20 1.86
C ARG A 55 2.27 15.81 2.29
N ASN A 56 3.18 16.77 2.39
CA ASN A 56 4.55 16.50 2.82
C ASN A 56 4.63 16.03 4.26
N ARG A 57 3.79 16.56 5.15
CA ARG A 57 3.72 16.13 6.55
C ARG A 57 3.19 14.70 6.66
N ASP A 58 2.13 14.37 5.91
CA ASP A 58 1.55 13.02 5.89
C ASP A 58 2.55 12.00 5.35
N MET A 59 3.29 12.33 4.29
CA MET A 59 4.33 11.46 3.75
C MET A 59 5.47 11.22 4.75
N ALA A 60 5.97 12.24 5.41
CA ALA A 60 7.01 12.09 6.43
C ALA A 60 6.55 11.23 7.62
N THR A 61 5.28 11.34 8.02
CA THR A 61 4.68 10.51 9.07
C THR A 61 4.57 9.05 8.63
N ILE A 62 4.18 8.78 7.39
CA ILE A 62 4.08 7.43 6.84
C ILE A 62 5.45 6.77 6.74
N GLU A 63 6.47 7.48 6.25
CA GLU A 63 7.83 6.94 6.18
C GLU A 63 8.41 6.65 7.57
N GLY A 64 8.16 7.51 8.55
CA GLY A 64 8.54 7.27 9.94
C GLY A 64 7.82 6.03 10.53
N ALA A 65 6.54 5.87 10.24
CA ALA A 65 5.79 4.69 10.66
C ALA A 65 6.34 3.40 10.04
N LYS A 66 6.69 3.40 8.74
CA LYS A 66 7.30 2.25 8.08
C LYS A 66 8.65 1.88 8.70
N ALA A 67 9.53 2.85 8.94
CA ALA A 67 10.83 2.62 9.55
C ALA A 67 10.70 1.99 10.94
N ASN A 68 9.68 2.38 11.69
CA ASN A 68 9.40 1.82 13.00
C ASN A 68 8.87 0.38 12.97
N LEU A 69 8.41 -0.12 11.81
CA LEU A 69 7.93 -1.49 11.67
C LEU A 69 9.02 -2.48 11.26
N VAL A 70 10.19 -2.02 10.85
CA VAL A 70 11.32 -2.92 10.53
C VAL A 70 11.83 -3.59 11.78
N GLY A 71 11.97 -4.92 11.73
CA GLY A 71 12.45 -5.74 12.85
C GLY A 71 11.82 -7.12 12.89
N SER A 72 12.09 -7.86 13.97
CA SER A 72 11.58 -9.22 14.18
C SER A 72 10.43 -9.22 15.17
N TYR A 73 9.47 -10.10 14.94
CA TYR A 73 8.24 -10.22 15.72
C TYR A 73 7.93 -11.67 16.05
N LEU A 74 7.40 -11.88 17.25
CA LEU A 74 6.72 -13.11 17.62
C LEU A 74 5.28 -13.01 17.16
N VAL A 75 4.83 -13.97 16.35
CA VAL A 75 3.48 -14.04 15.81
C VAL A 75 2.65 -15.05 16.59
N THR A 76 1.50 -14.62 17.06
CA THR A 76 0.44 -15.45 17.65
C THR A 76 -0.87 -15.18 16.94
N GLY A 77 -1.79 -16.12 16.97
CA GLY A 77 -3.07 -15.91 16.31
C GLY A 77 -3.97 -17.13 16.26
N THR A 78 -5.00 -17.04 15.43
CA THR A 78 -5.95 -18.12 15.20
C THR A 78 -6.13 -18.39 13.72
N ASP A 79 -6.40 -19.65 13.41
CA ASP A 79 -6.92 -20.04 12.09
C ASP A 79 -8.34 -19.51 11.86
N SER A 80 -8.82 -19.63 10.63
CA SER A 80 -10.18 -19.22 10.27
C SER A 80 -11.30 -20.01 10.95
N ASP A 81 -11.00 -21.15 11.54
CA ASP A 81 -11.90 -21.93 12.40
C ASP A 81 -11.84 -21.56 13.90
N GLY A 82 -11.04 -20.55 14.25
CA GLY A 82 -10.87 -20.05 15.62
C GLY A 82 -9.85 -20.80 16.47
N LYS A 83 -9.17 -21.82 15.92
CA LYS A 83 -8.12 -22.54 16.65
C LYS A 83 -6.85 -21.71 16.71
N ALA A 84 -6.24 -21.64 17.88
CA ALA A 84 -4.94 -20.99 18.05
C ALA A 84 -3.84 -21.69 17.25
N TYR A 85 -2.89 -20.90 16.75
CA TYR A 85 -1.69 -21.43 16.12
C TYR A 85 -0.91 -22.32 17.08
N VAL A 86 -0.36 -23.39 16.55
CA VAL A 86 0.50 -24.30 17.29
C VAL A 86 1.96 -23.99 16.96
N GLY A 87 2.76 -23.76 18.00
CA GLY A 87 4.18 -23.47 17.88
C GLY A 87 4.48 -21.97 17.93
N THR A 88 5.78 -21.67 17.72
CA THR A 88 6.30 -20.31 17.68
C THR A 88 6.54 -19.93 16.22
N HIS A 89 5.95 -18.82 15.80
CA HIS A 89 6.16 -18.26 14.48
C HIS A 89 6.92 -16.94 14.61
N ILE A 90 8.00 -16.82 13.84
CA ILE A 90 8.81 -15.61 13.76
C ILE A 90 8.53 -14.92 12.44
N LEU A 91 8.34 -13.62 12.48
CA LEU A 91 8.20 -12.76 11.32
C LEU A 91 9.33 -11.74 11.32
N ASP A 92 10.06 -11.67 10.23
CA ASP A 92 11.02 -10.61 9.97
C ASP A 92 10.43 -9.61 8.97
N VAL A 93 10.46 -8.34 9.33
CA VAL A 93 10.01 -7.23 8.50
C VAL A 93 11.22 -6.41 8.08
N SER A 94 11.39 -6.23 6.79
CA SER A 94 12.43 -5.39 6.19
C SER A 94 11.81 -4.37 5.23
N MET A 95 12.61 -3.40 4.81
CA MET A 95 12.18 -2.39 3.85
C MET A 95 12.90 -2.61 2.51
N ALA A 96 12.16 -2.80 1.44
CA ALA A 96 12.67 -2.85 0.09
C ALA A 96 13.16 -1.47 -0.38
N PRO A 97 14.06 -1.39 -1.37
CA PRO A 97 14.49 -0.13 -1.97
C PRO A 97 13.34 0.71 -2.55
N SER A 98 12.23 0.08 -2.89
CA SER A 98 10.98 0.74 -3.35
C SER A 98 10.19 1.42 -2.23
N GLY A 99 10.58 1.24 -0.96
CA GLY A 99 9.82 1.70 0.21
C GLY A 99 8.64 0.81 0.59
N ALA A 100 8.45 -0.34 -0.07
CA ALA A 100 7.51 -1.36 0.38
C ALA A 100 8.11 -2.14 1.57
N LEU A 101 7.27 -2.64 2.46
CA LEU A 101 7.71 -3.59 3.48
C LEU A 101 7.71 -5.00 2.90
N GLU A 102 8.81 -5.71 3.13
CA GLU A 102 8.94 -7.13 2.83
C GLU A 102 8.81 -7.91 4.13
N LEU A 103 8.02 -8.96 4.08
CA LEU A 103 7.66 -9.77 5.23
C LEU A 103 8.08 -11.21 4.97
N ASP A 104 8.78 -11.80 5.94
CA ASP A 104 9.30 -13.16 5.87
C ASP A 104 8.94 -13.91 7.14
N TRP A 105 8.08 -14.93 7.03
CA TRP A 105 7.70 -15.78 8.15
C TRP A 105 8.51 -17.07 8.13
N ASP A 106 9.02 -17.44 9.31
CA ASP A 106 9.66 -18.72 9.57
C ASP A 106 10.82 -19.04 8.61
N ASN A 107 11.70 -18.06 8.36
CA ASN A 107 12.85 -18.13 7.45
C ASN A 107 12.45 -18.49 6.00
N GLY A 108 11.58 -17.73 5.39
CA GLY A 108 11.20 -17.85 3.98
C GLY A 108 10.15 -18.92 3.68
N LYS A 109 9.54 -19.54 4.69
CA LYS A 109 8.44 -20.47 4.44
C LYS A 109 7.21 -19.77 3.89
N GLN A 110 7.02 -18.50 4.24
CA GLN A 110 5.96 -17.65 3.74
C GLN A 110 6.55 -16.25 3.53
N VAL A 111 6.21 -15.62 2.43
CA VAL A 111 6.68 -14.28 2.10
C VAL A 111 5.51 -13.38 1.71
N GLY A 112 5.64 -12.11 2.02
CA GLY A 112 4.62 -11.13 1.73
C GLY A 112 5.19 -9.75 1.46
N VAL A 113 4.33 -8.87 0.99
CA VAL A 113 4.60 -7.44 0.83
C VAL A 113 3.53 -6.65 1.56
N GLY A 114 3.96 -5.58 2.22
CA GLY A 114 3.09 -4.73 3.02
C GLY A 114 3.18 -3.26 2.66
N GLN A 115 2.08 -2.54 2.88
CA GLN A 115 2.00 -1.10 2.71
C GLN A 115 1.28 -0.47 3.90
N VAL A 116 1.84 0.61 4.43
CA VAL A 116 1.23 1.39 5.51
C VAL A 116 0.29 2.44 4.92
N ILE A 117 -0.93 2.49 5.45
CA ILE A 117 -1.96 3.46 5.10
C ILE A 117 -2.53 4.01 6.41
N GLY A 118 -2.15 5.22 6.78
CA GLY A 118 -2.45 5.77 8.11
C GLY A 118 -1.82 4.92 9.23
N ASN A 119 -2.63 4.40 10.15
CA ASN A 119 -2.20 3.51 11.22
C ASN A 119 -2.46 2.01 10.93
N VAL A 120 -2.67 1.67 9.66
CA VAL A 120 -2.96 0.30 9.24
C VAL A 120 -1.86 -0.19 8.32
N LEU A 121 -1.35 -1.39 8.58
CA LEU A 121 -0.52 -2.16 7.66
C LEU A 121 -1.40 -3.15 6.89
N ALA A 122 -1.49 -2.95 5.58
CA ALA A 122 -2.11 -3.91 4.66
C ALA A 122 -1.02 -4.82 4.08
N VAL A 123 -1.23 -6.13 4.15
CA VAL A 123 -0.25 -7.13 3.68
C VAL A 123 -0.92 -8.10 2.72
N ALA A 124 -0.22 -8.40 1.65
CA ALA A 124 -0.54 -9.52 0.76
C ALA A 124 0.58 -10.56 0.84
N CYS A 125 0.25 -11.80 1.11
CA CYS A 125 1.22 -12.88 1.17
C CYS A 125 0.74 -14.15 0.46
N LEU A 126 1.68 -15.06 0.20
CA LEU A 126 1.43 -16.36 -0.39
C LEU A 126 1.73 -17.45 0.64
N ILE A 127 0.71 -18.22 0.99
CA ILE A 127 0.84 -19.37 1.89
C ILE A 127 0.46 -20.63 1.09
N LYS A 128 1.45 -21.50 0.85
CA LYS A 128 1.25 -22.73 0.08
C LYS A 128 0.57 -22.47 -1.29
N GLY A 129 0.98 -21.39 -1.97
CA GLY A 129 0.44 -21.00 -3.28
C GLY A 129 -0.95 -20.36 -3.24
N ARG A 130 -1.47 -20.00 -2.05
CA ARG A 130 -2.74 -19.31 -1.89
C ARG A 130 -2.52 -17.89 -1.42
N THR A 131 -3.20 -16.94 -2.04
CA THR A 131 -3.18 -15.55 -1.59
C THR A 131 -3.91 -15.39 -0.26
N VAL A 132 -3.23 -14.74 0.68
CA VAL A 132 -3.76 -14.31 1.97
C VAL A 132 -3.61 -12.80 2.07
N ILE A 133 -4.61 -12.13 2.60
CA ILE A 133 -4.59 -10.70 2.88
C ILE A 133 -4.70 -10.51 4.38
N LEU A 134 -3.81 -9.67 4.94
CA LEU A 134 -3.87 -9.26 6.33
C LEU A 134 -4.14 -7.76 6.40
N THR A 135 -4.88 -7.36 7.40
CA THR A 135 -5.09 -5.96 7.78
C THR A 135 -4.77 -5.83 9.26
N MET A 136 -3.68 -5.13 9.57
CA MET A 136 -3.11 -5.03 10.91
C MET A 136 -3.16 -3.58 11.40
N ASN A 137 -3.72 -3.35 12.56
CA ASN A 137 -3.63 -2.06 13.24
C ASN A 137 -2.27 -1.94 13.93
N ILE A 138 -1.63 -0.81 13.75
CA ILE A 138 -0.34 -0.49 14.37
C ILE A 138 -0.61 0.13 15.74
N GLY A 139 -0.15 -0.53 16.79
CA GLY A 139 -0.21 -0.02 18.16
C GLY A 139 0.83 1.05 18.44
N PRO A 140 0.65 1.85 19.50
CA PRO A 140 1.58 2.91 19.86
C PRO A 140 2.95 2.39 20.34
N ASP A 141 3.01 1.15 20.76
CA ASP A 141 4.22 0.42 21.17
C ASP A 141 4.92 -0.31 20.01
N GLY A 142 4.40 -0.17 18.79
CA GLY A 142 4.89 -0.86 17.60
C GLY A 142 4.42 -2.31 17.48
N SER A 143 3.57 -2.78 18.37
CA SER A 143 2.87 -4.05 18.19
C SER A 143 1.82 -3.94 17.08
N LEU A 144 1.48 -5.06 16.46
CA LEU A 144 0.43 -5.09 15.46
C LEU A 144 -0.60 -6.15 15.81
N SER A 145 -1.86 -5.81 15.56
CA SER A 145 -2.96 -6.76 15.75
C SER A 145 -3.99 -6.61 14.64
N GLY A 146 -4.52 -7.73 14.18
CA GLY A 146 -5.46 -7.65 13.07
C GLY A 146 -6.06 -8.98 12.65
N LYS A 147 -6.54 -8.97 11.43
CA LYS A 147 -7.22 -10.12 10.85
C LYS A 147 -6.60 -10.48 9.50
N TRP A 148 -6.69 -11.75 9.19
CA TRP A 148 -6.33 -12.26 7.89
C TRP A 148 -7.48 -13.06 7.28
N SER A 149 -7.49 -13.12 5.94
CA SER A 149 -8.49 -13.88 5.19
C SER A 149 -7.90 -14.51 3.94
N ARG A 150 -8.45 -15.65 3.54
CA ARG A 150 -8.19 -16.32 2.26
C ARG A 150 -9.48 -16.40 1.46
N ARG A 151 -9.36 -16.31 0.15
CA ARG A 151 -10.51 -16.49 -0.76
C ARG A 151 -11.25 -17.81 -0.53
N THR A 152 -10.51 -18.86 -0.15
CA THR A 152 -11.07 -20.21 0.06
C THR A 152 -11.90 -20.36 1.32
N ASP A 153 -11.78 -19.43 2.28
CA ASP A 153 -12.40 -19.55 3.60
C ASP A 153 -13.82 -18.98 3.66
N ARG A 154 -14.40 -18.60 2.53
CA ARG A 154 -15.79 -18.15 2.37
C ARG A 154 -16.21 -17.04 3.34
N GLY A 155 -15.29 -16.12 3.65
CA GLY A 155 -15.55 -15.01 4.57
C GLY A 155 -15.15 -15.26 6.03
N TRP A 156 -14.75 -16.47 6.41
CA TRP A 156 -14.13 -16.72 7.71
C TRP A 156 -12.77 -16.04 7.78
N GLN A 157 -12.45 -15.51 8.95
CA GLN A 157 -11.23 -14.77 9.20
C GLN A 157 -10.48 -15.36 10.38
N GLY A 158 -9.16 -15.47 10.25
CA GLY A 158 -8.28 -15.68 11.38
C GLY A 158 -7.82 -14.36 11.98
N THR A 159 -7.14 -14.43 13.11
CA THR A 159 -6.53 -13.28 13.78
C THR A 159 -5.03 -13.43 13.89
N GLU A 160 -4.30 -12.34 13.91
CA GLU A 160 -2.88 -12.31 14.25
C GLU A 160 -2.55 -11.15 15.17
N THR A 161 -1.57 -11.38 16.03
CA THR A 161 -0.91 -10.38 16.86
C THR A 161 0.59 -10.56 16.71
N TRP A 162 1.30 -9.47 16.43
CA TRP A 162 2.75 -9.43 16.28
C TRP A 162 3.33 -8.62 17.41
N ALA A 163 4.09 -9.25 18.29
CA ALA A 163 4.81 -8.62 19.38
C ALA A 163 6.28 -8.53 18.99
N ARG A 164 6.89 -7.37 19.16
CA ARG A 164 8.30 -7.16 18.85
C ARG A 164 9.18 -8.00 19.77
N THR A 165 10.20 -8.65 19.21
CA THR A 165 11.19 -9.45 19.97
C THR A 165 12.35 -8.63 20.46
#